data_bf79a4b6b96857783cd204d504c1df80
#
_entry.id   bf79a4b6b96857783cd204d504c1df80
#
_cell.length_a   1.000
_cell.length_b   1.000
_cell.length_c   1.000
_cell.angle_alpha   90.00
_cell.angle_beta   90.00
_cell.angle_gamma   90.00
#
_symmetry.space_group_name_H-M   'P 1'
#
loop_
_entity.id
_entity.type
_entity.pdbx_description
1 polymer ?
#
loop_
_entity_poly.entity_id
_entity_poly.type
_entity_poly.pdbx_seq_one_letter_code
_entity_poly.pdbx_strand_id
1 'polypeptide(L)'
;MRGSGHFSGRLTAPLVAAGSLASQYIEEKFGVIISSEIRFSTAKNEKENNEKGEEFFYQELKKASKDNDSLGVKVRVIASGVKAGIGSPVFNNVESRIAQMFFSIPGVKSAH
;
A
#
# COMPACT_ATOMS: atom_id res chain seq x y z
N MET A 1 6.43 4.91 26.90
CA MET A 1 5.52 3.73 26.80
C MET A 1 6.20 2.67 25.95
N ARG A 2 6.35 1.45 26.44
CA ARG A 2 6.86 0.34 25.64
C ARG A 2 5.69 -0.31 24.88
N GLY A 3 5.59 -0.04 23.58
CA GLY A 3 4.57 -0.55 22.68
C GLY A 3 3.48 0.49 22.34
N SER A 4 3.04 0.47 21.11
CA SER A 4 2.09 1.46 20.55
C SER A 4 0.61 1.05 20.72
N GLY A 5 0.32 -0.08 21.38
CA GLY A 5 -1.06 -0.53 21.62
C GLY A 5 -1.90 -0.61 20.34
N HIS A 6 -3.00 0.10 20.29
CA HIS A 6 -3.91 0.17 19.14
C HIS A 6 -3.29 0.81 17.89
N PHE A 7 -2.19 1.54 18.04
CA PHE A 7 -1.45 2.17 16.93
C PHE A 7 -0.30 1.30 16.43
N SER A 8 -0.18 0.06 16.89
CA SER A 8 0.87 -0.84 16.46
C SER A 8 0.62 -1.38 15.06
N GLY A 9 1.64 -1.35 14.20
CA GLY A 9 1.60 -1.95 12.87
C GLY A 9 1.28 -3.46 12.88
N ARG A 10 1.54 -4.18 14.01
CA ARG A 10 1.19 -5.60 14.15
C ARG A 10 -0.32 -5.89 14.03
N LEU A 11 -1.18 -4.90 14.30
CA LEU A 11 -2.63 -5.05 14.17
C LEU A 11 -3.08 -5.15 12.72
N THR A 12 -2.20 -4.90 11.75
CA THR A 12 -2.50 -5.14 10.33
C THR A 12 -2.42 -6.62 9.94
N ALA A 13 -1.81 -7.48 10.76
CA ALA A 13 -1.67 -8.91 10.44
C ALA A 13 -3.02 -9.61 10.18
N PRO A 14 -4.07 -9.43 10.98
CA PRO A 14 -5.40 -9.98 10.68
C PRO A 14 -6.00 -9.40 9.38
N LEU A 15 -5.72 -8.13 9.08
CA LEU A 15 -6.18 -7.49 7.83
C LEU A 15 -5.51 -8.12 6.62
N VAL A 16 -4.21 -8.42 6.71
CA VAL A 16 -3.46 -9.10 5.64
C VAL A 16 -4.02 -10.51 5.42
N ALA A 17 -4.27 -11.26 6.50
CA ALA A 17 -4.86 -12.60 6.41
C ALA A 17 -6.24 -12.57 5.75
N ALA A 18 -7.13 -11.69 6.20
CA ALA A 18 -8.46 -11.53 5.63
C ALA A 18 -8.40 -11.04 4.17
N GLY A 19 -7.49 -10.11 3.87
CA GLY A 19 -7.26 -9.60 2.51
C GLY A 19 -6.76 -10.66 1.55
N SER A 20 -5.88 -11.56 2.01
CA SER A 20 -5.39 -12.69 1.21
C SER A 20 -6.52 -13.64 0.82
N LEU A 21 -7.39 -14.01 1.76
CA LEU A 21 -8.56 -14.84 1.49
C LEU A 21 -9.55 -14.14 0.54
N ALA A 22 -9.80 -12.86 0.77
CA ALA A 22 -10.69 -12.06 -0.08
C ALA A 22 -10.13 -11.94 -1.51
N SER A 23 -8.82 -11.77 -1.67
CA SER A 23 -8.17 -11.71 -2.99
C SER A 23 -8.35 -13.01 -3.76
N GLN A 24 -8.13 -14.16 -3.13
CA GLN A 24 -8.36 -15.48 -3.75
C GLN A 24 -9.82 -15.66 -4.17
N TYR A 25 -10.75 -15.28 -3.30
CA TYR A 25 -12.18 -15.37 -3.60
C TYR A 25 -12.59 -14.49 -4.80
N ILE A 26 -12.08 -13.25 -4.85
CA ILE A 26 -12.39 -12.31 -5.94
C ILE A 26 -11.80 -12.81 -7.26
N GLU A 27 -10.59 -13.34 -7.23
CA GLU A 27 -9.95 -13.94 -8.41
C GLU A 27 -10.75 -15.13 -8.93
N GLU A 28 -11.11 -16.07 -8.05
CA GLU A 28 -11.86 -17.28 -8.42
C GLU A 28 -13.27 -16.96 -8.95
N LYS A 29 -13.98 -16.05 -8.29
CA LYS A 29 -15.39 -15.77 -8.61
C LYS A 29 -15.58 -14.74 -9.72
N PHE A 30 -14.70 -13.78 -9.82
CA PHE A 30 -14.87 -12.60 -10.69
C PHE A 30 -13.74 -12.41 -11.69
N GLY A 31 -12.65 -13.16 -11.59
CA GLY A 31 -11.47 -13.02 -12.44
C GLY A 31 -10.71 -11.70 -12.18
N VAL A 32 -10.88 -11.08 -11.01
CA VAL A 32 -10.19 -9.85 -10.64
C VAL A 32 -8.88 -10.19 -9.93
N ILE A 33 -7.77 -9.76 -10.51
CA ILE A 33 -6.42 -9.99 -9.97
C ILE A 33 -5.95 -8.71 -9.30
N ILE A 34 -5.53 -8.83 -8.04
CA ILE A 34 -4.95 -7.74 -7.27
C ILE A 34 -3.45 -7.96 -7.17
N SER A 35 -2.68 -6.97 -7.61
CA SER A 35 -1.22 -6.95 -7.50
C SER A 35 -0.74 -5.67 -6.83
N SER A 36 0.47 -5.71 -6.28
CA SER A 36 1.10 -4.53 -5.69
C SER A 36 2.56 -4.42 -6.09
N GLU A 37 3.03 -3.19 -6.18
CA GLU A 37 4.43 -2.86 -6.42
C GLU A 37 4.89 -1.76 -5.47
N ILE A 38 6.13 -1.85 -5.01
CA ILE A 38 6.76 -0.78 -4.24
C ILE A 38 7.45 0.16 -5.21
N ARG A 39 7.15 1.46 -5.09
CA ARG A 39 7.82 2.51 -5.85
C ARG A 39 8.68 3.34 -4.92
N PHE A 40 9.96 3.32 -5.17
CA PHE A 40 10.93 4.15 -4.45
C PHE A 40 10.87 5.57 -5.02
N SER A 41 10.39 6.52 -4.21
CA SER A 41 10.36 7.93 -4.60
C SER A 41 11.74 8.53 -4.40
N THR A 42 12.61 8.42 -5.39
CA THR A 42 13.72 9.34 -5.52
C THR A 42 13.21 10.57 -6.26
N ALA A 43 13.36 11.74 -5.68
CA ALA A 43 12.79 13.01 -6.14
C ALA A 43 13.21 13.45 -7.56
N LYS A 44 13.88 12.65 -8.34
CA LYS A 44 14.38 13.00 -9.69
C LYS A 44 14.04 12.05 -10.83
N ASN A 45 13.69 10.78 -10.61
CA ASN A 45 13.41 9.87 -11.73
C ASN A 45 12.33 8.84 -11.39
N GLU A 46 11.09 9.11 -11.79
CA GLU A 46 9.99 8.12 -11.75
C GLU A 46 10.18 6.96 -12.76
N LYS A 47 11.23 6.99 -13.58
CA LYS A 47 11.43 6.04 -14.69
C LYS A 47 12.44 4.92 -14.42
N GLU A 48 13.21 4.98 -13.34
CA GLU A 48 14.22 3.94 -13.01
C GLU A 48 13.76 3.08 -11.83
N ASN A 49 12.71 2.29 -12.02
CA ASN A 49 12.34 1.18 -11.13
C ASN A 49 13.20 -0.07 -11.42
N ASN A 50 14.51 0.07 -11.50
CA ASN A 50 15.46 -1.00 -11.76
C ASN A 50 16.29 -1.25 -10.50
N GLU A 51 17.08 -2.32 -10.50
CA GLU A 51 18.00 -2.73 -9.43
C GLU A 51 18.80 -1.58 -8.80
N LYS A 52 19.11 -0.54 -9.59
CA LYS A 52 19.71 0.71 -9.10
C LYS A 52 18.80 1.52 -8.15
N GLY A 53 17.50 1.43 -8.30
CA GLY A 53 16.53 2.10 -7.41
C GLY A 53 16.48 1.45 -6.04
N GLU A 54 16.57 0.13 -5.96
CA GLU A 54 16.65 -0.60 -4.71
C GLU A 54 17.94 -0.30 -3.96
N GLU A 55 19.07 -0.32 -4.64
CA GLU A 55 20.37 -0.05 -4.03
C GLU A 55 20.44 1.37 -3.47
N PHE A 56 19.96 2.35 -4.22
CA PHE A 56 19.84 3.73 -3.76
C PHE A 56 18.92 3.85 -2.52
N PHE A 57 17.77 3.17 -2.54
CA PHE A 57 16.85 3.14 -1.42
C PHE A 57 17.49 2.57 -0.16
N TYR A 58 18.25 1.48 -0.27
CA TYR A 58 18.97 0.90 0.86
C TYR A 58 20.05 1.83 1.43
N GLN A 59 20.69 2.64 0.59
CA GLN A 59 21.65 3.65 1.04
C GLN A 59 20.96 4.77 1.82
N GLU A 60 19.85 5.29 1.30
CA GLU A 60 19.05 6.31 1.99
C GLU A 60 18.42 5.77 3.29
N LEU A 61 17.99 4.52 3.31
CA LEU A 61 17.47 3.86 4.52
C LEU A 61 18.54 3.76 5.61
N LYS A 62 19.78 3.39 5.25
CA LYS A 62 20.91 3.36 6.18
C LYS A 62 21.24 4.74 6.73
N LYS A 63 21.12 5.78 5.92
CA LYS A 63 21.33 7.17 6.32
C LYS A 63 20.23 7.63 7.28
N ALA A 64 18.98 7.46 6.93
CA ALA A 64 17.84 7.80 7.79
C ALA A 64 17.91 7.06 9.13
N SER A 65 18.30 5.79 9.14
CA SER A 65 18.49 5.02 10.37
C SER A 65 19.59 5.58 11.27
N LYS A 66 20.69 6.12 10.72
CA LYS A 66 21.73 6.81 11.51
C LYS A 66 21.24 8.11 12.12
N ASP A 67 20.37 8.80 11.40
CA ASP A 67 19.82 10.09 11.83
C ASP A 67 18.57 9.91 12.74
N ASN A 68 18.21 8.64 13.09
CA ASN A 68 16.98 8.29 13.81
C ASN A 68 15.71 8.83 13.13
N ASP A 69 15.74 8.86 11.81
CA ASP A 69 14.64 9.28 10.96
C ASP A 69 14.00 8.08 10.24
N SER A 70 12.91 8.31 9.53
CA SER A 70 12.18 7.29 8.75
C SER A 70 12.13 7.68 7.27
N LEU A 71 12.17 6.67 6.40
CA LEU A 71 12.03 6.85 4.97
C LEU A 71 10.64 6.40 4.52
N GLY A 72 9.96 7.25 3.75
CA GLY A 72 8.67 6.92 3.16
C GLY A 72 8.82 6.14 1.87
N VAL A 73 7.83 5.28 1.60
CA VAL A 73 7.71 4.56 0.33
C VAL A 73 6.32 4.77 -0.27
N LYS A 74 6.23 4.70 -1.59
CA LYS A 74 4.97 4.65 -2.31
C LYS A 74 4.66 3.19 -2.68
N VAL A 75 3.47 2.73 -2.31
CA VAL A 75 2.95 1.42 -2.73
C VAL A 75 1.86 1.67 -3.76
N ARG A 76 2.01 1.07 -4.93
CA ARG A 76 0.97 1.06 -5.95
C ARG A 76 0.24 -0.27 -5.91
N VAL A 77 -1.09 -0.21 -5.83
CA VAL A 77 -1.96 -1.39 -5.89
C VAL A 77 -2.74 -1.33 -7.20
N ILE A 78 -2.79 -2.43 -7.91
CA ILE A 78 -3.46 -2.56 -9.21
C ILE A 78 -4.49 -3.68 -9.10
N ALA A 79 -5.74 -3.37 -9.43
CA ALA A 79 -6.80 -4.35 -9.60
C ALA A 79 -7.11 -4.46 -11.10
N SER A 80 -6.85 -5.64 -11.68
CA SER A 80 -7.09 -5.94 -13.10
C SER A 80 -8.34 -6.80 -13.25
N GLY A 81 -9.06 -6.66 -14.35
CA GLY A 81 -10.26 -7.45 -14.63
C GLY A 81 -11.54 -6.92 -13.96
N VAL A 82 -11.49 -5.75 -13.37
CA VAL A 82 -12.66 -5.11 -12.74
C VAL A 82 -13.67 -4.70 -13.82
N LYS A 83 -14.93 -5.15 -13.66
CA LYS A 83 -16.01 -4.79 -14.59
C LYS A 83 -16.48 -3.35 -14.34
N ALA A 84 -16.87 -2.67 -15.42
CA ALA A 84 -17.49 -1.35 -15.32
C ALA A 84 -18.82 -1.42 -14.54
N GLY A 85 -19.18 -0.31 -13.87
CA GLY A 85 -20.44 -0.19 -13.12
C GLY A 85 -20.41 -0.70 -11.69
N ILE A 86 -19.22 -1.02 -11.18
CA ILE A 86 -19.04 -1.37 -9.77
C ILE A 86 -18.96 -0.09 -8.93
N GLY A 87 -19.62 -0.12 -7.78
CA GLY A 87 -19.65 1.00 -6.84
C GLY A 87 -21.02 1.64 -6.74
N SER A 88 -21.12 2.62 -5.87
CA SER A 88 -22.33 3.39 -5.62
C SER A 88 -22.04 4.87 -5.86
N PRO A 89 -22.98 5.66 -6.38
CA PRO A 89 -22.72 7.09 -6.59
C PRO A 89 -22.55 7.84 -5.26
N VAL A 90 -21.84 8.93 -5.32
CA VAL A 90 -21.66 9.94 -4.27
C VAL A 90 -20.82 9.43 -3.08
N PHE A 91 -21.43 8.97 -2.00
CA PHE A 91 -20.70 8.71 -0.73
C PHE A 91 -20.05 7.34 -0.61
N ASN A 92 -20.50 6.34 -1.36
CA ASN A 92 -20.03 4.96 -1.28
C ASN A 92 -19.41 4.49 -2.60
N ASN A 93 -18.77 5.41 -3.34
CA ASN A 93 -18.01 5.05 -4.51
C ASN A 93 -16.77 4.22 -4.12
N VAL A 94 -16.19 3.54 -5.10
CA VAL A 94 -15.07 2.64 -4.88
C VAL A 94 -13.87 3.39 -4.30
N GLU A 95 -13.60 4.58 -4.82
CA GLU A 95 -12.48 5.42 -4.40
C GLU A 95 -12.59 5.83 -2.93
N SER A 96 -13.77 6.25 -2.49
CA SER A 96 -14.01 6.61 -1.08
C SER A 96 -13.78 5.43 -0.14
N ARG A 97 -14.25 4.24 -0.53
CA ARG A 97 -14.09 3.02 0.27
C ARG A 97 -12.63 2.58 0.35
N ILE A 98 -11.92 2.62 -0.77
CA ILE A 98 -10.49 2.29 -0.82
C ILE A 98 -9.68 3.30 -0.01
N ALA A 99 -9.93 4.60 -0.17
CA ALA A 99 -9.24 5.64 0.60
C ALA A 99 -9.47 5.47 2.10
N GLN A 100 -10.70 5.19 2.54
CA GLN A 100 -11.01 4.90 3.94
C GLN A 100 -10.18 3.74 4.49
N MET A 101 -10.06 2.66 3.71
CA MET A 101 -9.25 1.50 4.11
C MET A 101 -7.75 1.84 4.15
N PHE A 102 -7.23 2.57 3.17
CA PHE A 102 -5.81 2.95 3.17
C PHE A 102 -5.45 3.82 4.37
N PHE A 103 -6.25 4.83 4.69
CA PHE A 103 -6.00 5.68 5.86
C PHE A 103 -6.23 4.99 7.21
N SER A 104 -6.85 3.82 7.24
CA SER A 104 -6.92 2.99 8.44
C SER A 104 -5.63 2.21 8.72
N ILE A 105 -4.73 2.11 7.75
CA ILE A 105 -3.43 1.46 7.91
C ILE A 105 -2.46 2.43 8.59
N PRO A 106 -1.85 2.04 9.74
CA PRO A 106 -0.88 2.89 10.42
C PRO A 106 0.28 3.29 9.50
N GLY A 107 0.62 4.57 9.49
CA GLY A 107 1.74 5.09 8.69
C GLY A 107 1.37 5.57 7.28
N VAL A 108 0.18 5.27 6.77
CA VAL A 108 -0.29 5.85 5.50
C VAL A 108 -0.54 7.34 5.68
N LYS A 109 0.05 8.17 4.80
CA LYS A 109 -0.02 9.63 4.84
C LYS A 109 -0.77 10.23 3.66
N SER A 110 -0.84 9.52 2.54
CA SER A 110 -1.58 9.94 1.35
C SER A 110 -2.11 8.73 0.59
N ALA A 111 -3.22 8.92 -0.12
CA ALA A 111 -3.79 7.97 -1.06
C ALA A 111 -4.28 8.77 -2.29
N HIS A 112 -3.93 8.33 -3.50
CA HIS A 112 -4.30 8.95 -4.78
C HIS A 112 -4.17 7.98 -5.96
#